data_476692c5264fe38732efe73cb36e4718
#
_entry.id   476692c5264fe38732efe73cb36e4718
#
_cell.length_a   1.000
_cell.length_b   1.000
_cell.length_c   1.000
_cell.angle_alpha   90.00
_cell.angle_beta   90.00
_cell.angle_gamma   90.00
#
_symmetry.space_group_name_H-M   'P 1'
#
loop_
_entity.id
_entity.type
_entity.pdbx_description
1 polymer ?
#
loop_
_entity_poly.entity_id
_entity_poly.type
_entity_poly.pdbx_seq_one_letter_code
_entity_poly.pdbx_strand_id
1 'polypeptide(L)' 'MRQVFAANLRRLRHAKGLSQEGLAYAAEVNRTYVSKIETGATYVGLEIIGKLATVLEVEPAELLRVPPRRHRRR' A
#
# COMPACT_ATOMS: atom_id res chain seq x y z
N MET A 1 -8.03 4.35 8.62
CA MET A 1 -7.27 4.50 7.37
C MET A 1 -6.07 3.59 7.26
N ARG A 2 -5.45 3.24 8.36
CA ARG A 2 -4.27 2.33 8.26
C ARG A 2 -4.63 0.99 7.65
N GLN A 3 -5.80 0.46 7.97
CA GLN A 3 -6.22 -0.82 7.40
C GLN A 3 -6.54 -0.71 5.90
N VAL A 4 -7.15 0.40 5.51
CA VAL A 4 -7.44 0.64 4.11
C VAL A 4 -6.14 0.73 3.32
N PHE A 5 -5.18 1.50 3.83
CA PHE A 5 -3.91 1.65 3.17
C PHE A 5 -3.19 0.31 3.06
N ALA A 6 -3.20 -0.46 4.15
CA ALA A 6 -2.54 -1.76 4.17
C ALA A 6 -3.10 -2.69 3.09
N ALA A 7 -4.41 -2.76 3.00
CA ALA A 7 -5.05 -3.64 2.01
C ALA A 7 -4.74 -3.18 0.59
N ASN A 8 -4.80 -1.87 0.36
CA ASN A 8 -4.50 -1.34 -0.96
C ASN A 8 -3.06 -1.61 -1.35
N LEU A 9 -2.15 -1.42 -0.40
CA LEU A 9 -0.73 -1.63 -0.68
C LEU A 9 -0.46 -3.08 -1.05
N ARG A 10 -1.03 -4.02 -0.27
CA ARG A 10 -0.84 -5.44 -0.56
C ARG A 10 -1.38 -5.79 -1.95
N ARG A 11 -2.56 -5.29 -2.25
CA ARG A 11 -3.21 -5.58 -3.53
C ARG A 11 -2.39 -5.04 -4.70
N LEU A 12 -1.97 -3.80 -4.59
CA LEU A 12 -1.21 -3.17 -5.67
C LEU A 12 0.18 -3.77 -5.81
N ARG A 13 0.78 -4.14 -4.70
CA ARG A 13 2.08 -4.79 -4.72
C ARG A 13 1.98 -6.15 -5.44
N HIS A 14 0.97 -6.94 -5.10
CA HIS A 14 0.78 -8.24 -5.74
C HIS A 14 0.49 -8.08 -7.23
N ALA A 15 -0.30 -7.08 -7.58
CA ALA A 15 -0.63 -6.83 -8.97
C ALA A 15 0.63 -6.51 -9.79
N LYS A 16 1.62 -5.91 -9.11
CA LYS A 16 2.87 -5.56 -9.77
C LYS A 16 3.86 -6.72 -9.74
N GLY A 17 3.51 -7.80 -9.06
CA GLY A 17 4.40 -8.95 -8.96
C GLY A 17 5.60 -8.74 -8.05
N LEU A 18 5.48 -7.83 -7.09
CA LEU A 18 6.60 -7.52 -6.21
C LEU A 18 6.45 -8.20 -4.86
N SER A 19 7.58 -8.66 -4.31
CA SER A 19 7.62 -9.09 -2.93
C SER A 19 7.70 -7.86 -2.03
N GLN A 20 7.50 -8.05 -0.72
CA GLN A 20 7.71 -6.95 0.21
C GLN A 20 9.13 -6.42 0.10
N GLU A 21 10.09 -7.31 0.00
CA GLU A 21 11.48 -6.93 -0.11
C GLU A 21 11.74 -6.18 -1.40
N GLY A 22 11.16 -6.64 -2.49
CA GLY A 22 11.31 -5.97 -3.78
C GLY A 22 10.73 -4.57 -3.77
N LEU A 23 9.56 -4.42 -3.17
CA LEU A 23 8.94 -3.11 -3.06
C LEU A 23 9.80 -2.18 -2.20
N ALA A 24 10.26 -2.68 -1.05
CA ALA A 24 11.08 -1.87 -0.14
C ALA A 24 12.35 -1.41 -0.83
N TYR A 25 12.99 -2.32 -1.55
CA TYR A 25 14.23 -1.99 -2.25
C TYR A 25 13.98 -0.92 -3.31
N ALA A 26 12.97 -1.11 -4.13
CA ALA A 26 12.68 -0.16 -5.20
C ALA A 26 12.26 1.20 -4.68
N ALA A 27 11.54 1.24 -3.57
CA ALA A 27 11.08 2.49 -2.98
C ALA A 27 12.12 3.10 -2.04
N GLU A 28 13.22 2.39 -1.80
CA GLU A 28 14.27 2.84 -0.89
C GLU A 28 13.74 3.07 0.51
N VAL A 29 12.96 2.13 0.99
CA VAL A 29 12.48 2.16 2.36
C VAL A 29 12.83 0.84 3.02
N ASN A 30 12.74 0.84 4.33
CA ASN A 30 13.10 -0.34 5.11
C ASN A 30 12.02 -1.42 4.94
N ARG A 31 12.45 -2.66 4.73
CA ARG A 31 11.51 -3.75 4.54
C ARG A 31 10.62 -3.97 5.76
N THR A 32 11.18 -3.81 6.95
CA THR A 32 10.40 -3.94 8.17
C THR A 32 9.27 -2.92 8.20
N TYR A 33 9.54 -1.72 7.69
CA TYR A 33 8.52 -0.68 7.63
C TYR A 33 7.41 -1.08 6.66
N VAL A 34 7.79 -1.61 5.49
CA VAL A 34 6.78 -2.08 4.52
C VAL A 34 5.91 -3.16 5.17
N SER A 35 6.53 -4.08 5.89
CA SER A 35 5.79 -5.13 6.56
C SER A 35 4.80 -4.55 7.57
N LYS A 36 5.23 -3.58 8.35
CA LYS A 36 4.36 -2.95 9.33
C LYS A 36 3.21 -2.20 8.68
N ILE A 37 3.48 -1.55 7.56
CA ILE A 37 2.43 -0.84 6.83
C ILE A 37 1.39 -1.84 6.36
N GLU A 38 1.83 -2.97 5.84
CA GLU A 38 0.91 -3.95 5.26
C GLU A 38 0.07 -4.67 6.30
N THR A 39 0.43 -4.60 7.56
CA THR A 39 -0.37 -5.16 8.62
C THR A 39 -1.23 -4.11 9.31
N GLY A 40 -1.10 -2.85 8.91
CA GLY A 40 -1.83 -1.76 9.54
C GLY A 40 -1.25 -1.35 10.88
N ALA A 41 -0.02 -1.77 11.16
CA ALA A 41 0.60 -1.56 12.47
C ALA A 41 1.25 -0.19 12.65
N THR A 42 1.34 0.58 11.59
CA THR A 42 2.02 1.88 11.68
C THR A 42 1.36 2.90 10.77
N TYR A 43 1.64 4.16 11.03
CA TYR A 43 1.20 5.24 10.16
C TYR A 43 2.18 5.40 9.01
N VAL A 44 1.72 5.98 7.91
CA VAL A 44 2.55 6.17 6.74
C VAL A 44 2.66 7.65 6.45
N GLY A 45 3.87 8.16 6.36
CA GLY A 45 4.08 9.56 6.04
C GLY A 45 3.84 9.84 4.56
N LEU A 46 3.56 11.09 4.26
CA LEU A 46 3.26 11.48 2.88
C LEU A 46 4.38 11.18 1.91
N GLU A 47 5.61 11.37 2.36
CA GLU A 47 6.74 11.11 1.50
C GLU A 47 6.84 9.64 1.13
N ILE A 48 6.57 8.78 2.08
CA ILE A 48 6.60 7.35 1.84
C ILE A 48 5.47 6.95 0.90
N ILE A 49 4.29 7.55 1.08
CA ILE A 49 3.17 7.28 0.19
C ILE A 49 3.58 7.61 -1.25
N GLY A 50 4.24 8.73 -1.45
CA GLY A 50 4.69 9.13 -2.77
C GLY A 50 5.68 8.13 -3.37
N LYS A 51 6.62 7.67 -2.55
CA LYS A 51 7.62 6.69 -3.03
C LYS A 51 6.96 5.39 -3.44
N LEU A 52 6.04 4.90 -2.60
CA LEU A 52 5.36 3.65 -2.90
C LEU A 52 4.52 3.77 -4.17
N ALA A 53 3.79 4.88 -4.30
CA ALA A 53 2.96 5.09 -5.48
C ALA A 53 3.79 5.13 -6.75
N THR A 54 4.96 5.75 -6.69
CA THR A 54 5.84 5.82 -7.85
C THR A 54 6.29 4.43 -8.29
N VAL A 55 6.73 3.61 -7.33
CA VAL A 55 7.17 2.26 -7.66
C VAL A 55 6.03 1.43 -8.20
N LEU A 56 4.84 1.59 -7.62
CA LEU A 56 3.68 0.82 -8.05
C LEU A 56 3.04 1.39 -9.30
N GLU A 57 3.49 2.56 -9.73
CA GLU A 57 2.99 3.21 -10.95
C GLU A 57 1.50 3.50 -10.85
N VAL A 58 1.08 4.00 -9.70
CA VAL A 58 -0.29 4.40 -9.48
C VAL A 58 -0.32 5.80 -8.89
N GLU A 59 -1.49 6.42 -8.95
CA GLU A 59 -1.67 7.70 -8.30
C GLU A 59 -1.68 7.45 -6.80
N PRO A 60 -1.10 8.35 -5.99
CA PRO A 60 -1.13 8.16 -4.54
C PRO A 60 -2.53 7.96 -3.99
N ALA A 61 -3.53 8.56 -4.63
CA ALA A 61 -4.92 8.39 -4.19
C ALA A 61 -5.38 6.95 -4.23
N GLU A 62 -4.79 6.13 -5.11
CA GLU A 62 -5.17 4.73 -5.17
C GLU A 62 -4.86 4.00 -3.87
N LEU A 63 -3.80 4.40 -3.20
CA LEU A 63 -3.44 3.78 -1.94
C LEU A 63 -4.38 4.17 -0.82
N LEU A 64 -5.07 5.29 -0.98
CA LEU A 64 -5.98 5.80 0.04
C LEU A 64 -7.44 5.55 -0.28
N ARG A 65 -7.72 4.93 -1.40
CA ARG A 65 -9.10 4.74 -1.83
C ARG A 65 -9.81 3.72 -0.98
N VAL A 66 -10.93 4.12 -0.41
CA VAL A 66 -11.77 3.22 0.34
C VAL A 66 -12.56 2.39 -0.67
N PRO A 67 -12.51 1.05 -0.57
CA PRO A 67 -13.26 0.24 -1.54
C PRO A 67 -14.74 0.51 -1.43
N PRO A 68 -15.46 0.40 -2.53
CA PRO A 68 -16.90 0.60 -2.49
C PRO A 68 -17.54 -0.43 -1.59
N ARG A 69 -18.59 0.05 -0.84
CA ARG A 69 -19.27 -0.81 0.01
C ARG A 69 -20.04 -1.80 -0.80
N ARG A 70 -19.88 -3.05 -0.52
CA ARG A 70 -20.57 -4.03 -1.22
C ARG A 70 -21.96 -4.04 -0.81
N HIS A 71 -22.87 -3.94 -1.69
CA HIS A 71 -24.24 -3.96 -1.38
C HIS A 71 -24.74 -5.33 -1.24
N ARG A 72 -25.38 -5.61 -0.16
CA ARG A 72 -25.90 -6.82 -0.01
C ARG A 72 -27.26 -6.77 -0.42
N ARG A 73 -27.71 -7.53 -1.21
CA ARG A 73 -28.95 -7.46 -1.66
C ARG A 73 -29.73 -8.19 -0.80
N ARG A 74 -30.64 -7.94 -0.40
CA ARG A 74 -31.35 -8.57 0.48
C ARG A 74 -32.45 -9.07 0.08
#